data_71815bd89d11149134d6f81103531bd2
#
_entry.id   71815bd89d11149134d6f81103531bd2
#
_cell.length_a   1.000
_cell.length_b   1.000
_cell.length_c   1.000
_cell.angle_alpha   90.00
_cell.angle_beta   90.00
_cell.angle_gamma   90.00
#
_symmetry.space_group_name_H-M   'P 1'
#
loop_
_entity.id
_entity.type
_entity.pdbx_description
1 polymer ?
#
loop_
_entity_poly.entity_id
_entity_poly.type
_entity_poly.pdbx_seq_one_letter_code
_entity_poly.pdbx_strand_id
1 'polypeptide(L)' 'MKIQKSAEDYLETILVLSFKGDGVHSINIATAMNFSKPSVSIAMKKLRENGYITVDSEDHIHLTESGREIA' A
#
# COMPACT_ATOMS: atom_id res chain seq x y z
N MET A 1 2.69 -15.92 9.94
CA MET A 1 3.27 -15.86 8.60
C MET A 1 4.26 -14.72 8.53
N LYS A 2 5.46 -15.01 8.02
CA LYS A 2 6.46 -13.96 7.86
C LYS A 2 6.17 -13.12 6.64
N ILE A 3 6.17 -11.80 6.80
CA ILE A 3 6.06 -10.87 5.69
C ILE A 3 7.39 -10.12 5.57
N GLN A 4 7.78 -9.79 4.37
CA GLN A 4 9.02 -9.06 4.15
C GLN A 4 8.92 -7.64 4.72
N LYS A 5 10.05 -7.13 5.20
CA LYS A 5 10.10 -5.80 5.78
C LYS A 5 9.61 -4.72 4.80
N SER A 6 9.95 -4.85 3.53
CA SER A 6 9.49 -3.89 2.52
C SER A 6 7.98 -3.87 2.41
N ALA A 7 7.33 -5.03 2.51
CA ALA A 7 5.86 -5.11 2.49
C ALA A 7 5.27 -4.43 3.72
N GLU A 8 5.86 -4.64 4.89
CA GLU A 8 5.45 -3.96 6.12
C GLU A 8 5.56 -2.45 5.98
N ASP A 9 6.65 -1.96 5.43
CA ASP A 9 6.88 -0.53 5.23
C ASP A 9 5.84 0.07 4.27
N TYR A 10 5.51 -0.64 3.19
CA TYR A 10 4.45 -0.21 2.26
C TYR A 10 3.10 -0.12 2.96
N LEU A 11 2.74 -1.14 3.72
CA LEU A 11 1.45 -1.17 4.42
C LEU A 11 1.35 -0.06 5.47
N GLU A 12 2.42 0.17 6.20
CA GLU A 12 2.48 1.26 7.18
C GLU A 12 2.33 2.62 6.49
N THR A 13 3.00 2.82 5.36
CA THR A 13 2.89 4.06 4.60
C THR A 13 1.46 4.28 4.11
N ILE A 14 0.80 3.23 3.61
CA ILE A 14 -0.60 3.32 3.19
C ILE A 14 -1.48 3.73 4.36
N LEU A 15 -1.27 3.13 5.52
CA LEU A 15 -2.05 3.46 6.71
C LEU A 15 -1.89 4.94 7.09
N VAL A 16 -0.65 5.41 7.14
CA VAL A 16 -0.37 6.82 7.48
C VAL A 16 -1.02 7.77 6.46
N LEU A 17 -0.88 7.48 5.18
CA LEU A 17 -1.46 8.31 4.13
C LEU A 17 -2.99 8.29 4.18
N SER A 18 -3.60 7.18 4.59
CA SER A 18 -5.05 7.07 4.68
C SER A 18 -5.66 8.01 5.71
N PHE A 19 -4.88 8.41 6.73
CA PHE A 19 -5.35 9.34 7.75
C PHE A 19 -5.58 10.75 7.21
N LYS A 20 -5.03 11.07 6.05
CA LYS A 20 -5.20 12.39 5.43
C LYS A 20 -6.57 12.58 4.78
N GLY A 21 -7.28 11.47 4.51
CA GLY A 21 -8.64 11.52 4.00
C GLY A 21 -8.81 11.77 2.52
N ASP A 22 -7.74 11.96 1.77
CA ASP A 22 -7.81 12.31 0.33
C ASP A 22 -7.73 11.10 -0.60
N GLY A 23 -7.75 9.89 -0.03
CA GLY A 23 -7.52 8.67 -0.80
C GLY A 23 -6.03 8.45 -1.02
N VAL A 24 -5.64 7.20 -1.25
CA VAL A 24 -4.24 6.84 -1.43
C VAL A 24 -4.05 6.27 -2.84
N HIS A 25 -3.16 6.88 -3.60
CA HIS A 25 -2.75 6.38 -4.91
C HIS A 25 -1.31 5.89 -4.86
N SER A 26 -0.93 5.03 -5.79
CA SER A 26 0.45 4.52 -5.85
C SER A 26 1.48 5.65 -5.96
N ILE A 27 1.15 6.75 -6.65
CA ILE A 27 2.05 7.90 -6.74
C ILE A 27 2.31 8.53 -5.37
N ASN A 28 1.32 8.54 -4.49
CA ASN A 28 1.50 9.08 -3.14
C ASN A 28 2.50 8.21 -2.34
N ILE A 29 2.42 6.90 -2.53
CA ILE A 29 3.33 5.96 -1.89
C ILE A 29 4.75 6.14 -2.43
N ALA A 30 4.89 6.23 -3.75
CA ALA A 30 6.18 6.43 -4.40
C ALA A 30 6.86 7.70 -3.88
N THR A 31 6.10 8.78 -3.78
CA THR A 31 6.61 10.06 -3.28
C THR A 31 7.01 9.96 -1.80
N ALA A 32 6.13 9.37 -0.98
CA ALA A 32 6.38 9.27 0.46
C ALA A 32 7.59 8.40 0.80
N MET A 33 7.81 7.34 0.03
CA MET A 33 8.90 6.40 0.26
C MET A 33 10.15 6.69 -0.58
N ASN A 34 10.06 7.65 -1.47
CA ASN A 34 11.14 7.99 -2.41
C ASN A 34 11.54 6.79 -3.27
N PHE A 35 10.54 6.06 -3.76
CA PHE A 35 10.74 4.91 -4.64
C PHE A 35 10.23 5.24 -6.03
N SER A 36 10.71 4.49 -7.04
CA SER A 36 10.23 4.67 -8.41
C SER A 36 8.80 4.14 -8.57
N LYS A 37 8.05 4.73 -9.51
CA LYS A 37 6.69 4.27 -9.81
C LYS A 37 6.63 2.79 -10.19
N PRO A 38 7.51 2.28 -11.07
CA PRO A 38 7.49 0.85 -11.41
C PRO A 38 7.68 -0.05 -10.20
N SER A 39 8.59 0.31 -9.29
CA SER A 39 8.82 -0.47 -8.07
C SER A 39 7.58 -0.52 -7.20
N VAL A 40 6.91 0.63 -7.02
CA VAL A 40 5.69 0.70 -6.22
C VAL A 40 4.56 -0.09 -6.88
N SER A 41 4.43 0.01 -8.20
CA SER A 41 3.39 -0.72 -8.94
C SER A 41 3.53 -2.23 -8.75
N ILE A 42 4.76 -2.75 -8.83
CA ILE A 42 5.03 -4.17 -8.61
C ILE A 42 4.68 -4.56 -7.18
N ALA A 43 5.08 -3.74 -6.20
CA ALA A 43 4.80 -4.00 -4.80
C ALA A 43 3.29 -4.01 -4.52
N MET A 44 2.57 -3.03 -5.08
CA MET A 44 1.11 -2.95 -4.89
C MET A 44 0.41 -4.16 -5.49
N LYS A 45 0.85 -4.62 -6.66
CA LYS A 45 0.30 -5.82 -7.27
C LYS A 45 0.47 -7.03 -6.35
N LYS A 46 1.66 -7.20 -5.77
CA LYS A 46 1.93 -8.32 -4.86
C LYS A 46 1.08 -8.24 -3.59
N LEU A 47 0.97 -7.05 -3.00
CA LEU A 47 0.15 -6.87 -1.82
C LEU A 47 -1.33 -7.15 -2.08
N ARG A 48 -1.81 -6.76 -3.25
CA ARG A 48 -3.18 -7.02 -3.67
C ARG A 48 -3.41 -8.51 -3.87
N GLU A 49 -2.48 -9.21 -4.52
CA GLU A 49 -2.57 -10.66 -4.74
C GLU A 49 -2.57 -11.44 -3.42
N ASN A 50 -1.88 -10.92 -2.42
CA ASN A 50 -1.83 -11.55 -1.09
C ASN A 50 -2.97 -11.13 -0.17
N GLY A 51 -3.87 -10.28 -0.64
CA GLY A 51 -5.05 -9.91 0.13
C GLY A 51 -4.82 -8.86 1.21
N TYR A 52 -3.73 -8.11 1.15
CA TYR A 52 -3.44 -7.05 2.13
C TYR A 52 -4.03 -5.71 1.75
N ILE A 53 -4.28 -5.50 0.47
CA ILE A 53 -4.88 -4.25 -0.03
C ILE A 53 -5.93 -4.57 -1.09
N THR A 54 -6.82 -3.60 -1.31
CA THR A 54 -7.72 -3.58 -2.46
C THR A 54 -7.53 -2.26 -3.19
N VAL A 55 -7.90 -2.24 -4.46
CA VAL A 55 -7.86 -1.03 -5.28
C VAL A 55 -9.24 -0.85 -5.88
N ASP A 56 -9.84 0.31 -5.67
CA ASP A 56 -11.18 0.58 -6.18
C ASP A 56 -11.14 1.09 -7.62
N SER A 57 -12.31 1.41 -8.18
CA SER A 57 -12.44 1.85 -9.57
C SER A 57 -11.77 3.21 -9.85
N GLU A 58 -11.46 3.97 -8.83
CA GLU A 58 -10.76 5.25 -8.96
C GLU A 58 -9.27 5.15 -8.65
N ASP A 59 -8.76 3.92 -8.60
CA ASP A 59 -7.36 3.63 -8.27
C ASP A 59 -6.96 4.03 -6.85
N HIS A 60 -7.91 4.16 -5.95
CA HIS A 60 -7.62 4.36 -4.54
C HIS A 60 -7.25 3.05 -3.88
N ILE A 61 -6.18 3.07 -3.11
CA ILE A 61 -5.67 1.90 -2.41
C ILE A 61 -6.24 1.88 -0.99
N HIS A 62 -6.78 0.74 -0.60
CA HIS A 62 -7.36 0.54 0.72
C HIS A 62 -6.72 -0.67 1.40
N LEU A 63 -6.46 -0.56 2.69
CA LEU A 63 -6.00 -1.70 3.47
C LEU A 63 -7.17 -2.62 3.75
N THR A 64 -6.93 -3.93 3.61
CA THR A 64 -7.86 -4.92 4.10
C THR A 64 -7.66 -5.09 5.61
N GLU A 65 -8.50 -5.89 6.25
CA GLU A 65 -8.32 -6.20 7.67
C GLU A 65 -6.93 -6.83 7.90
N SER A 66 -6.55 -7.78 7.04
CA SER A 66 -5.22 -8.41 7.11
C SER A 66 -4.09 -7.41 6.96
N GLY A 67 -4.23 -6.46 6.04
CA GLY A 67 -3.23 -5.42 5.84
C GLY A 67 -3.10 -4.51 7.04
N ARG A 68 -4.20 -4.16 7.69
CA ARG A 68 -4.19 -3.32 8.89
C ARG A 68 -3.51 -4.00 10.07
N GLU A 69 -3.68 -5.30 10.20
CA GLU A 69 -3.07 -6.06 11.28
C GLU A 69 -1.56 -6.04 11.21
N ILE A 70 -1.01 -5.96 9.99
CA ILE A 70 0.44 -5.92 9.76
C ILE A 70 0.97 -4.49 9.86
N ALA A 71 0.19 -3.53 9.41
CA ALA A 71 0.60 -2.12 9.34
C ALA A 71 0.86 -1.49 10.72
#